data_ca9065ae2821754a90f8023515b9e00f
#
_entry.id   ca9065ae2821754a90f8023515b9e00f
#
_cell.length_a   1.000
_cell.length_b   1.000
_cell.length_c   1.000
_cell.angle_alpha   90.00
_cell.angle_beta   90.00
_cell.angle_gamma   90.00
#
_symmetry.space_group_name_H-M   'P 1'
#
loop_
_entity.id
_entity.type
_entity.pdbx_description
1 polymer ?
#
loop_
_entity_poly.entity_id
_entity_poly.type
_entity_poly.pdbx_seq_one_letter_code
_entity_poly.pdbx_strand_id
1 'polypeptide(L)'
;MESTTSTPAQVKKNVYSVWALPPEELTPRLKKLMEGLRSEFGGPEFEPHVTVVGAISLTETEACDKFNKVCEELKAYDASVEKVDTGSFFYQCVFLRLHPTPEVVEASANCCGHFGYKNSTPYMPHLSLLYGDLTDEEKKTARENAYVLDESIGSLNFQISRLALYKTDTEDKSCKSWEKVSECKLKP
;
A
#
# COMPACT_ATOMS: atom_id res chain seq x y z
N MET A 1 -30.85 -23.65 -26.27
CA MET A 1 -30.43 -23.36 -25.80
C MET A 1 -29.85 -22.94 -25.13
N GLU A 2 -29.70 -22.85 -24.63
CA GLU A 2 -29.23 -22.47 -23.90
C GLU A 2 -28.47 -21.87 -23.46
N SER A 3 -28.23 -21.62 -23.40
CA SER A 3 -27.57 -21.12 -22.93
C SER A 3 -27.10 -20.54 -22.36
N THR A 4 -26.98 -20.22 -22.41
CA THR A 4 -26.49 -19.53 -21.97
C THR A 4 -26.15 -19.18 -21.11
N THR A 5 -25.95 -19.25 -20.72
CA THR A 5 -25.76 -18.81 -19.84
C THR A 5 -24.70 -18.34 -19.38
N SER A 6 -23.91 -17.92 -20.01
CA SER A 6 -22.96 -17.36 -19.45
C SER A 6 -23.26 -16.55 -18.66
N THR A 7 -22.74 -16.47 -17.85
CA THR A 7 -23.40 -15.70 -16.96
C THR A 7 -22.47 -14.82 -16.21
N PRO A 8 -22.91 -13.64 -15.88
CA PRO A 8 -22.15 -12.76 -15.00
C PRO A 8 -21.77 -13.42 -13.70
N ALA A 9 -22.57 -14.37 -13.25
CA ALA A 9 -22.29 -15.09 -12.03
C ALA A 9 -20.98 -15.88 -12.08
N GLN A 10 -20.48 -16.16 -13.27
CA GLN A 10 -19.23 -16.88 -13.43
C GLN A 10 -18.02 -15.97 -13.44
N VAL A 11 -18.22 -14.66 -13.50
CA VAL A 11 -17.13 -13.70 -13.45
C VAL A 11 -16.68 -13.53 -12.01
N LYS A 12 -15.48 -13.96 -11.74
CA LYS A 12 -14.95 -13.94 -10.38
C LYS A 12 -14.44 -12.55 -10.01
N LYS A 13 -14.82 -12.11 -8.82
CA LYS A 13 -14.27 -10.90 -8.24
C LYS A 13 -13.16 -11.26 -7.26
N ASN A 14 -12.16 -10.41 -7.19
CA ASN A 14 -11.09 -10.50 -6.22
C ASN A 14 -10.95 -9.16 -5.51
N VAL A 15 -10.16 -9.13 -4.47
CA VAL A 15 -9.87 -7.90 -3.75
C VAL A 15 -8.60 -7.29 -4.34
N TYR A 16 -8.68 -6.03 -4.72
CA TYR A 16 -7.56 -5.30 -5.32
C TYR A 16 -7.24 -4.05 -4.51
N SER A 17 -6.00 -3.63 -4.58
CA SER A 17 -5.54 -2.37 -4.01
C SER A 17 -4.60 -1.71 -5.01
N VAL A 18 -4.48 -0.39 -4.92
CA VAL A 18 -3.49 0.34 -5.72
C VAL A 18 -2.41 0.85 -4.77
N TRP A 19 -1.18 0.56 -5.12
CA TRP A 19 0.00 0.90 -4.33
C TRP A 19 0.89 1.88 -5.07
N ALA A 20 1.33 2.92 -4.37
CA ALA A 20 2.42 3.75 -4.85
C ALA A 20 3.72 3.08 -4.41
N LEU A 21 4.64 2.91 -5.34
CA LEU A 21 5.88 2.20 -5.06
C LEU A 21 7.01 3.20 -4.79
N PRO A 22 7.84 2.94 -3.77
CA PRO A 22 9.04 3.76 -3.57
C PRO A 22 10.04 3.54 -4.72
N PRO A 23 10.98 4.48 -4.92
CA PRO A 23 12.01 4.30 -5.95
C PRO A 23 12.78 2.99 -5.74
N GLU A 24 13.22 2.40 -6.84
CA GLU A 24 13.95 1.12 -6.77
C GLU A 24 15.19 1.20 -5.89
N GLU A 25 15.89 2.33 -5.90
CA GLU A 25 17.09 2.52 -5.11
C GLU A 25 16.82 2.57 -3.59
N LEU A 26 15.58 2.86 -3.19
CA LEU A 26 15.19 2.84 -1.78
C LEU A 26 14.70 1.48 -1.31
N THR A 27 14.27 0.64 -2.23
CA THR A 27 13.66 -0.65 -1.88
C THR A 27 14.56 -1.52 -1.00
N PRO A 28 15.86 -1.68 -1.29
CA PRO A 28 16.74 -2.48 -0.41
C PRO A 28 16.82 -1.91 1.00
N ARG A 29 16.87 -0.59 1.14
CA ARG A 29 16.93 0.07 2.45
C ARG A 29 15.67 -0.22 3.25
N LEU A 30 14.51 -0.05 2.61
CA LEU A 30 13.23 -0.30 3.26
C LEU A 30 13.06 -1.77 3.63
N LYS A 31 13.44 -2.68 2.73
CA LYS A 31 13.34 -4.11 2.99
C LYS A 31 14.24 -4.54 4.15
N LYS A 32 15.43 -3.96 4.26
CA LYS A 32 16.34 -4.25 5.35
C LYS A 32 15.73 -3.83 6.69
N LEU A 33 15.13 -2.64 6.74
CA LEU A 33 14.46 -2.17 7.94
C LEU A 33 13.28 -3.07 8.30
N MET A 34 12.46 -3.41 7.31
CA MET A 34 11.30 -4.30 7.51
C MET A 34 11.74 -5.67 8.01
N GLU A 35 12.79 -6.24 7.43
CA GLU A 35 13.33 -7.53 7.85
C GLU A 35 13.85 -7.49 9.28
N GLY A 36 14.53 -6.41 9.65
CA GLY A 36 15.01 -6.21 11.02
C GLY A 36 13.89 -6.22 12.03
N LEU A 37 12.77 -5.57 11.72
CA LEU A 37 11.60 -5.57 12.59
C LEU A 37 10.94 -6.94 12.65
N ARG A 38 10.80 -7.61 11.50
CA ARG A 38 10.19 -8.94 11.46
C ARG A 38 11.01 -9.97 12.23
N SER A 39 12.33 -9.87 12.20
CA SER A 39 13.18 -10.83 12.92
C SER A 39 12.97 -10.75 14.43
N GLU A 40 12.52 -9.61 14.94
CA GLU A 40 12.27 -9.41 16.36
C GLU A 40 10.80 -9.63 16.73
N PHE A 41 9.89 -9.14 15.92
CA PHE A 41 8.45 -9.12 16.26
C PHE A 41 7.62 -10.10 15.45
N GLY A 42 8.18 -10.72 14.44
CA GLY A 42 7.43 -11.63 13.57
C GLY A 42 6.63 -10.87 12.51
N GLY A 43 5.63 -11.52 11.98
CA GLY A 43 4.75 -10.95 10.97
C GLY A 43 5.09 -11.42 9.56
N PRO A 44 4.22 -11.14 8.59
CA PRO A 44 4.41 -11.57 7.21
C PRO A 44 5.39 -10.68 6.46
N GLU A 45 5.95 -11.23 5.39
CA GLU A 45 6.75 -10.46 4.46
C GLU A 45 5.84 -9.89 3.37
N PHE A 46 6.07 -8.63 3.01
CA PHE A 46 5.33 -7.97 1.94
C PHE A 46 6.22 -6.87 1.33
N GLU A 47 5.89 -6.46 0.11
CA GLU A 47 6.66 -5.42 -0.58
C GLU A 47 6.38 -4.04 0.00
N PRO A 48 7.40 -3.18 0.13
CA PRO A 48 7.20 -1.82 0.63
C PRO A 48 6.34 -1.01 -0.34
N HIS A 49 5.33 -0.33 0.19
CA HIS A 49 4.39 0.41 -0.63
C HIS A 49 3.59 1.42 0.20
N VAL A 50 3.05 2.42 -0.49
CA VAL A 50 2.08 3.34 0.09
C VAL A 50 0.74 3.04 -0.55
N THR A 51 -0.25 2.65 0.23
CA THR A 51 -1.59 2.35 -0.30
C THR A 51 -2.25 3.64 -0.77
N VAL A 52 -2.68 3.65 -2.01
CA VAL A 52 -3.37 4.80 -2.63
C VAL A 52 -4.87 4.53 -2.70
N VAL A 53 -5.26 3.32 -3.06
CA VAL A 53 -6.65 2.84 -2.99
C VAL A 53 -6.65 1.59 -2.13
N GLY A 54 -7.44 1.59 -1.08
CA GLY A 54 -7.57 0.44 -0.20
C GLY A 54 -8.28 -0.73 -0.86
N ALA A 55 -8.43 -1.82 -0.12
CA ALA A 55 -8.98 -3.06 -0.63
C ALA A 55 -10.41 -2.88 -1.17
N ILE A 56 -10.62 -3.25 -2.43
CA ILE A 56 -11.92 -3.14 -3.10
C ILE A 56 -12.16 -4.39 -3.94
N SER A 57 -13.41 -4.88 -3.92
CA SER A 57 -13.79 -6.07 -4.67
C SER A 57 -14.19 -5.71 -6.10
N LEU A 58 -13.49 -6.24 -7.07
CA LEU A 58 -13.69 -5.97 -8.50
C LEU A 58 -13.38 -7.21 -9.31
N THR A 59 -13.85 -7.23 -10.58
CA THR A 59 -13.34 -8.20 -11.52
C THR A 59 -11.97 -7.74 -12.00
N GLU A 60 -11.17 -8.64 -12.54
CA GLU A 60 -9.84 -8.27 -13.03
C GLU A 60 -9.92 -7.24 -14.15
N THR A 61 -10.88 -7.40 -15.07
CA THR A 61 -11.08 -6.43 -16.15
C THR A 61 -11.39 -5.05 -15.62
N GLU A 62 -12.32 -4.95 -14.67
CA GLU A 62 -12.66 -3.67 -14.06
C GLU A 62 -11.45 -3.04 -13.39
N ALA A 63 -10.70 -3.83 -12.62
CA ALA A 63 -9.53 -3.35 -11.91
C ALA A 63 -8.46 -2.83 -12.86
N CYS A 64 -8.17 -3.58 -13.92
CA CYS A 64 -7.15 -3.19 -14.90
C CYS A 64 -7.57 -1.94 -15.69
N ASP A 65 -8.84 -1.85 -16.10
CA ASP A 65 -9.33 -0.69 -16.84
C ASP A 65 -9.25 0.59 -16.00
N LYS A 66 -9.67 0.51 -14.75
CA LYS A 66 -9.62 1.65 -13.83
C LYS A 66 -8.17 2.05 -13.54
N PHE A 67 -7.32 1.06 -13.33
CA PHE A 67 -5.91 1.30 -13.07
C PHE A 67 -5.22 2.00 -14.24
N ASN A 68 -5.48 1.54 -15.46
CA ASN A 68 -4.90 2.15 -16.66
C ASN A 68 -5.30 3.62 -16.80
N LYS A 69 -6.55 3.95 -16.50
CA LYS A 69 -7.01 5.34 -16.55
C LYS A 69 -6.28 6.22 -15.54
N VAL A 70 -6.08 5.71 -14.33
CA VAL A 70 -5.33 6.44 -13.30
C VAL A 70 -3.90 6.70 -13.80
N CYS A 71 -3.27 5.69 -14.38
CA CYS A 71 -1.88 5.81 -14.85
C CYS A 71 -1.73 6.83 -15.97
N GLU A 72 -2.75 7.00 -16.79
CA GLU A 72 -2.71 7.98 -17.87
C GLU A 72 -2.80 9.41 -17.36
N GLU A 73 -3.47 9.63 -16.25
CA GLU A 73 -3.75 10.97 -15.74
C GLU A 73 -2.79 11.45 -14.65
N LEU A 74 -2.35 10.54 -13.79
CA LEU A 74 -1.60 10.92 -12.62
C LEU A 74 -0.13 11.21 -12.96
N LYS A 75 0.39 12.28 -12.36
CA LYS A 75 1.79 12.65 -12.49
C LYS A 75 2.59 12.15 -11.28
N ALA A 76 3.89 11.98 -11.48
CA ALA A 76 4.80 11.67 -10.38
C ALA A 76 4.72 12.79 -9.32
N TYR A 77 4.86 12.41 -8.06
CA TYR A 77 4.77 13.37 -6.97
C TYR A 77 5.71 12.97 -5.83
N ASP A 78 6.05 13.94 -5.01
CA ASP A 78 6.97 13.73 -3.90
C ASP A 78 6.23 13.33 -2.64
N ALA A 79 6.89 12.50 -1.84
CA ALA A 79 6.40 12.10 -0.54
C ALA A 79 7.53 12.26 0.47
N SER A 80 7.18 12.62 1.69
CA SER A 80 8.15 12.78 2.77
C SER A 80 7.62 12.15 4.04
N VAL A 81 8.52 11.52 4.78
CA VAL A 81 8.19 10.87 6.04
C VAL A 81 8.07 11.93 7.13
N GLU A 82 7.00 11.86 7.90
CA GLU A 82 6.81 12.72 9.07
C GLU A 82 7.44 12.06 10.29
N LYS A 83 7.15 10.78 10.51
CA LYS A 83 7.67 10.01 11.65
C LYS A 83 7.33 8.53 11.50
N VAL A 84 7.96 7.70 12.32
CA VAL A 84 7.51 6.32 12.51
C VAL A 84 6.37 6.35 13.51
N ASP A 85 5.27 5.68 13.19
CA ASP A 85 4.08 5.69 14.03
C ASP A 85 3.49 4.28 14.13
N THR A 86 2.49 4.13 14.98
CA THR A 86 1.83 2.86 15.22
C THR A 86 0.32 3.02 15.11
N GLY A 87 -0.35 1.96 14.72
CA GLY A 87 -1.79 1.94 14.56
C GLY A 87 -2.46 0.91 15.46
N SER A 88 -3.73 0.69 15.22
CA SER A 88 -4.57 -0.13 16.11
C SER A 88 -5.05 -1.43 15.49
N PHE A 89 -4.62 -1.79 14.30
CA PHE A 89 -5.05 -3.06 13.69
C PHE A 89 -3.91 -3.70 12.89
N PHE A 90 -4.10 -4.96 12.54
CA PHE A 90 -3.06 -5.83 11.98
C PHE A 90 -2.29 -5.20 10.81
N TYR A 91 -3.00 -4.66 9.82
CA TYR A 91 -2.37 -4.10 8.62
C TYR A 91 -1.89 -2.66 8.81
N GLN A 92 -2.04 -2.11 10.01
CA GLN A 92 -1.57 -0.76 10.35
C GLN A 92 -0.92 -0.83 11.72
N CYS A 93 0.14 -1.63 11.81
CA CYS A 93 0.80 -1.93 13.08
C CYS A 93 1.95 -0.95 13.34
N VAL A 94 3.00 -0.99 12.51
CA VAL A 94 4.12 -0.04 12.59
C VAL A 94 4.37 0.47 11.18
N PHE A 95 4.45 1.77 11.01
CA PHE A 95 4.52 2.36 9.68
C PHE A 95 5.25 3.71 9.69
N LEU A 96 5.72 4.09 8.51
CA LEU A 96 6.20 5.44 8.27
C LEU A 96 4.98 6.30 7.93
N ARG A 97 4.70 7.27 8.77
CA ARG A 97 3.63 8.21 8.50
C ARG A 97 4.17 9.29 7.57
N LEU A 98 3.45 9.55 6.49
CA LEU A 98 3.87 10.54 5.51
C LEU A 98 3.14 11.86 5.75
N HIS A 99 3.78 12.96 5.35
CA HIS A 99 3.11 14.25 5.41
C HIS A 99 1.94 14.26 4.42
N PRO A 100 0.73 14.66 4.83
CA PRO A 100 -0.43 14.71 3.94
C PRO A 100 -0.42 15.98 3.09
N THR A 101 0.60 16.10 2.23
CA THR A 101 0.70 17.25 1.32
C THR A 101 -0.45 17.20 0.32
N PRO A 102 -0.80 18.35 -0.30
CA PRO A 102 -1.87 18.37 -1.30
C PRO A 102 -1.64 17.37 -2.43
N GLU A 103 -0.40 17.22 -2.91
CA GLU A 103 -0.07 16.30 -4.01
C GLU A 103 -0.34 14.85 -3.61
N VAL A 104 0.05 14.46 -2.41
CA VAL A 104 -0.16 13.09 -1.89
C VAL A 104 -1.65 12.82 -1.71
N VAL A 105 -2.37 13.75 -1.10
CA VAL A 105 -3.80 13.59 -0.82
C VAL A 105 -4.61 13.57 -2.13
N GLU A 106 -4.30 14.47 -3.05
CA GLU A 106 -4.99 14.55 -4.34
C GLU A 106 -4.75 13.31 -5.20
N ALA A 107 -3.53 12.76 -5.16
CA ALA A 107 -3.22 11.54 -5.89
C ALA A 107 -4.12 10.40 -5.43
N SER A 108 -4.28 10.22 -4.13
CA SER A 108 -5.17 9.20 -3.59
C SER A 108 -6.63 9.48 -3.93
N ALA A 109 -7.06 10.73 -3.79
CA ALA A 109 -8.44 11.12 -4.09
C ALA A 109 -8.77 10.85 -5.56
N ASN A 110 -7.86 11.18 -6.48
CA ASN A 110 -8.05 10.93 -7.90
C ASN A 110 -8.18 9.44 -8.19
N CYS A 111 -7.28 8.63 -7.62
CA CYS A 111 -7.33 7.18 -7.80
C CYS A 111 -8.61 6.59 -7.21
N CYS A 112 -9.00 7.01 -6.02
CA CYS A 112 -10.22 6.53 -5.37
C CYS A 112 -11.46 6.89 -6.20
N GLY A 113 -11.46 8.07 -6.81
CA GLY A 113 -12.55 8.49 -7.70
C GLY A 113 -12.71 7.55 -8.89
N HIS A 114 -11.60 7.16 -9.51
CA HIS A 114 -11.63 6.23 -10.64
C HIS A 114 -12.12 4.83 -10.24
N PHE A 115 -11.78 4.40 -9.03
CA PHE A 115 -12.15 3.07 -8.54
C PHE A 115 -13.53 3.04 -7.88
N GLY A 116 -14.13 4.20 -7.66
CA GLY A 116 -15.38 4.27 -6.91
C GLY A 116 -15.20 3.91 -5.44
N TYR A 117 -14.00 4.09 -4.93
CA TYR A 117 -13.66 3.76 -3.55
C TYR A 117 -13.89 4.98 -2.65
N LYS A 118 -14.63 4.76 -1.56
CA LYS A 118 -14.88 5.81 -0.57
C LYS A 118 -14.18 5.49 0.73
N ASN A 119 -13.36 6.41 1.19
CA ASN A 119 -12.72 6.26 2.49
C ASN A 119 -13.73 6.56 3.61
N SER A 120 -13.75 5.72 4.62
CA SER A 120 -14.59 5.97 5.80
C SER A 120 -13.95 7.00 6.74
N THR A 121 -12.66 7.24 6.57
CA THR A 121 -11.89 8.21 7.36
C THR A 121 -11.02 9.05 6.42
N PRO A 122 -10.55 10.21 6.87
CA PRO A 122 -9.61 10.99 6.06
C PRO A 122 -8.37 10.17 5.70
N TYR A 123 -7.87 10.37 4.49
CA TYR A 123 -6.69 9.66 4.02
C TYR A 123 -5.47 10.00 4.87
N MET A 124 -4.85 8.98 5.45
CA MET A 124 -3.60 9.12 6.18
C MET A 124 -2.53 8.34 5.40
N PRO A 125 -1.70 9.03 4.62
CA PRO A 125 -0.70 8.34 3.82
C PRO A 125 0.37 7.72 4.72
N HIS A 126 0.70 6.45 4.44
CA HIS A 126 1.70 5.75 5.23
C HIS A 126 2.32 4.60 4.44
N LEU A 127 3.53 4.24 4.83
CA LEU A 127 4.24 3.08 4.29
C LEU A 127 4.45 2.11 5.44
N SER A 128 3.74 0.99 5.42
CA SER A 128 3.82 0.02 6.50
C SER A 128 5.18 -0.68 6.54
N LEU A 129 5.71 -0.83 7.75
CA LEU A 129 6.97 -1.52 8.00
C LEU A 129 6.75 -2.90 8.59
N LEU A 130 5.65 -3.07 9.32
CA LEU A 130 5.37 -4.31 10.04
C LEU A 130 3.86 -4.49 10.16
N TYR A 131 3.39 -5.70 9.92
CA TYR A 131 2.01 -6.12 10.19
C TYR A 131 2.03 -7.07 11.38
N GLY A 132 1.06 -6.95 12.27
CA GLY A 132 0.95 -7.85 13.40
C GLY A 132 -0.05 -7.39 14.43
N ASP A 133 -0.36 -8.30 15.34
CA ASP A 133 -1.24 -8.04 16.48
C ASP A 133 -0.37 -7.86 17.73
N LEU A 134 0.39 -6.78 17.77
CA LEU A 134 1.30 -6.48 18.87
C LEU A 134 0.58 -5.74 19.99
N THR A 135 1.12 -5.88 21.20
CA THR A 135 0.68 -5.07 22.33
C THR A 135 1.17 -3.63 22.14
N ASP A 136 0.58 -2.70 22.88
CA ASP A 136 1.00 -1.30 22.80
C ASP A 136 2.47 -1.13 23.15
N GLU A 137 2.97 -1.89 24.12
CA GLU A 137 4.38 -1.84 24.50
C GLU A 137 5.29 -2.39 23.41
N GLU A 138 4.89 -3.48 22.78
CA GLU A 138 5.64 -4.06 21.65
C GLU A 138 5.69 -3.09 20.49
N LYS A 139 4.58 -2.42 20.18
CA LYS A 139 4.52 -1.41 19.12
C LYS A 139 5.47 -0.24 19.43
N LYS A 140 5.49 0.20 20.67
CA LYS A 140 6.39 1.28 21.10
C LYS A 140 7.85 0.87 20.91
N THR A 141 8.19 -0.34 21.32
CA THR A 141 9.54 -0.88 21.17
C THR A 141 9.90 -0.99 19.69
N ALA A 142 8.97 -1.49 18.85
CA ALA A 142 9.20 -1.61 17.42
C ALA A 142 9.43 -0.24 16.78
N ARG A 143 8.66 0.77 17.18
CA ARG A 143 8.83 2.13 16.70
C ARG A 143 10.22 2.68 17.05
N GLU A 144 10.66 2.46 18.28
CA GLU A 144 11.98 2.89 18.71
C GLU A 144 13.07 2.14 17.95
N ASN A 145 12.90 0.83 17.76
CA ASN A 145 13.86 -0.01 17.04
C ASN A 145 13.99 0.39 15.58
N ALA A 146 12.93 0.89 14.97
CA ALA A 146 13.00 1.37 13.59
C ALA A 146 14.05 2.49 13.46
N TYR A 147 14.10 3.40 14.43
CA TYR A 147 15.10 4.47 14.45
C TYR A 147 16.49 3.96 14.78
N VAL A 148 16.59 2.86 15.54
CA VAL A 148 17.89 2.24 15.84
C VAL A 148 18.43 1.56 14.58
N LEU A 149 17.56 0.87 13.83
CA LEU A 149 17.95 0.16 12.61
C LEU A 149 18.26 1.12 11.47
N ASP A 150 17.57 2.24 11.42
CA ASP A 150 17.75 3.25 10.37
C ASP A 150 17.50 4.63 10.95
N GLU A 151 18.56 5.26 11.42
CA GLU A 151 18.48 6.50 12.19
C GLU A 151 17.77 7.63 11.48
N SER A 152 17.96 7.77 10.17
CA SER A 152 17.38 8.87 9.40
C SER A 152 16.07 8.54 8.73
N ILE A 153 15.48 7.38 9.05
CA ILE A 153 14.23 6.96 8.37
C ILE A 153 13.09 7.95 8.58
N GLY A 154 13.07 8.64 9.72
CA GLY A 154 12.02 9.61 10.03
C GLY A 154 12.06 10.90 9.22
N SER A 155 13.11 11.10 8.43
CA SER A 155 13.24 12.28 7.58
C SER A 155 13.43 11.92 6.11
N LEU A 156 13.07 10.71 5.73
CA LEU A 156 13.20 10.23 4.36
C LEU A 156 12.28 10.98 3.41
N ASN A 157 12.81 11.36 2.26
CA ASN A 157 12.04 11.95 1.16
C ASN A 157 12.23 11.10 -0.08
N PHE A 158 11.18 10.94 -0.88
CA PHE A 158 11.30 10.19 -2.11
C PHE A 158 10.21 10.59 -3.10
N GLN A 159 10.46 10.34 -4.38
CA GLN A 159 9.49 10.60 -5.42
C GLN A 159 8.72 9.32 -5.74
N ILE A 160 7.40 9.46 -5.85
CA ILE A 160 6.54 8.38 -6.31
C ILE A 160 6.33 8.57 -7.80
N SER A 161 6.89 7.66 -8.60
CA SER A 161 6.81 7.69 -10.06
C SER A 161 6.23 6.41 -10.64
N ARG A 162 5.81 5.47 -9.79
CA ARG A 162 5.24 4.20 -10.22
C ARG A 162 4.06 3.83 -9.34
N LEU A 163 3.03 3.29 -9.96
CA LEU A 163 1.91 2.67 -9.25
C LEU A 163 1.85 1.20 -9.63
N ALA A 164 1.28 0.40 -8.75
CA ALA A 164 1.04 -1.01 -9.00
C ALA A 164 -0.37 -1.39 -8.57
N LEU A 165 -0.99 -2.26 -9.36
CA LEU A 165 -2.26 -2.88 -9.03
C LEU A 165 -1.96 -4.25 -8.45
N TYR A 166 -2.43 -4.51 -7.23
CA TYR A 166 -2.22 -5.77 -6.54
C TYR A 166 -3.52 -6.46 -6.20
N LYS A 167 -3.51 -7.79 -6.26
CA LYS A 167 -4.53 -8.59 -5.59
C LYS A 167 -4.12 -8.65 -4.12
N THR A 168 -5.02 -8.24 -3.24
CA THR A 168 -4.72 -8.17 -1.81
C THR A 168 -5.85 -8.80 -1.01
N ASP A 169 -5.80 -10.11 -0.88
CA ASP A 169 -6.77 -10.80 -0.03
C ASP A 169 -6.48 -10.43 1.43
N THR A 170 -7.33 -9.59 2.00
CA THR A 170 -7.14 -9.10 3.36
C THR A 170 -7.44 -10.14 4.43
N GLU A 171 -7.97 -11.29 4.05
CA GLU A 171 -8.14 -12.40 4.97
C GLU A 171 -6.87 -13.24 5.10
N ASP A 172 -5.97 -13.11 4.12
CA ASP A 172 -4.69 -13.80 4.14
C ASP A 172 -3.63 -12.96 4.87
N LYS A 173 -3.52 -13.13 6.16
CA LYS A 173 -2.58 -12.40 7.00
C LYS A 173 -1.12 -12.78 6.75
N SER A 174 -0.86 -13.86 5.99
CA SER A 174 0.50 -14.22 5.60
C SER A 174 0.99 -13.37 4.42
N CYS A 175 0.09 -12.72 3.71
CA CYS A 175 0.35 -11.94 2.49
C CYS A 175 0.95 -12.75 1.35
N LYS A 176 1.05 -14.07 1.49
CA LYS A 176 1.66 -14.95 0.47
C LYS A 176 0.85 -15.02 -0.82
N SER A 177 -0.46 -14.83 -0.73
CA SER A 177 -1.34 -14.83 -1.91
C SER A 177 -1.38 -13.46 -2.62
N TRP A 178 -0.77 -12.45 -2.04
CA TRP A 178 -0.76 -11.11 -2.64
C TRP A 178 0.10 -11.12 -3.88
N GLU A 179 -0.45 -10.58 -4.97
CA GLU A 179 0.14 -10.70 -6.28
C GLU A 179 0.04 -9.40 -7.06
N LYS A 180 1.15 -9.01 -7.67
CA LYS A 180 1.15 -7.84 -8.56
C LYS A 180 0.48 -8.23 -9.88
N VAL A 181 -0.54 -7.47 -10.27
CA VAL A 181 -1.28 -7.69 -11.51
C VAL A 181 -0.72 -6.80 -12.62
N SER A 182 -0.40 -5.56 -12.30
CA SER A 182 0.08 -4.58 -13.27
C SER A 182 0.88 -3.49 -12.59
N GLU A 183 1.70 -2.83 -13.35
CA GLU A 183 2.50 -1.70 -12.85
C GLU A 183 2.59 -0.66 -13.96
N CYS A 184 2.61 0.61 -13.59
CA CYS A 184 2.78 1.68 -14.57
C CYS A 184 3.71 2.77 -14.05
N LYS A 185 4.29 3.51 -14.99
CA LYS A 185 5.06 4.70 -14.67
C LYS A 185 4.18 5.91 -14.81
N LEU A 186 4.28 6.82 -13.85
CA LEU A 186 3.54 8.07 -13.88
C LEU A 186 4.27 9.08 -14.75
N LYS A 187 3.53 10.07 -15.24
CA LYS A 187 4.11 11.16 -16.05
C LYS A 187 5.04 11.98 -15.17
N PRO A 188 6.15 12.47 -15.74
CA PRO A 188 7.07 13.34 -15.01
C PRO A 188 6.41 14.64 -14.56
#